data_29de7e0b4948577a79112f7652a9e3d6
#
_entry.id   29de7e0b4948577a79112f7652a9e3d6
#
_cell.length_a   1.000
_cell.length_b   1.000
_cell.length_c   1.000
_cell.angle_alpha   90.00
_cell.angle_beta   90.00
_cell.angle_gamma   90.00
#
_symmetry.space_group_name_H-M   'P 1'
#
loop_
_entity.id
_entity.type
_entity.pdbx_description
1 polymer ?
#
loop_
_entity_poly.entity_id
_entity_poly.type
_entity_poly.pdbx_seq_one_letter_code
_entity_poly.pdbx_strand_id
1 'polypeptide(L)'
;VLQEFNEMNSKLYHSAWKSQFISGLAQPVMTFVGNLGYVGVVIVGGYLSIKGTIEVGDIQSFIQYVKQFTQPIQQVAQVSNMLQSTMAAAERVFTFLEEEEEVLTAEYHTSKNIEDIHGNVTFDHVCFGYYPDKIILKDFSAKVSEGQKIAIVGPTGAGKTTLVKLLMRFYDLNSGDIYMDGINVKEFDKEEIRNSFGMVLQDTWLFKGTIMENIRYGRLDATDEEVIAAAKAAHAHHFIQTLP
;
A
#
# COMPACT_ATOMS: atom_id res chain seq x y z
N VAL A 1 18.93 19.24 -6.20
CA VAL A 1 17.82 18.52 -6.84
C VAL A 1 18.19 18.06 -8.25
N LEU A 2 18.56 18.95 -9.23
CA LEU A 2 18.90 18.57 -10.62
C LEU A 2 20.15 17.68 -10.69
N GLN A 3 21.18 17.99 -9.94
CA GLN A 3 22.42 17.21 -9.89
C GLN A 3 22.18 15.83 -9.27
N GLU A 4 21.44 15.75 -8.18
CA GLU A 4 21.06 14.52 -7.50
C GLU A 4 20.15 13.64 -8.39
N PHE A 5 19.20 14.26 -9.10
CA PHE A 5 18.39 13.57 -10.10
C PHE A 5 19.25 12.95 -11.21
N ASN A 6 20.21 13.70 -11.76
CA ASN A 6 21.09 13.21 -12.80
C ASN A 6 21.97 12.05 -12.33
N GLU A 7 22.48 12.11 -11.09
CA GLU A 7 23.25 11.00 -10.50
C GLU A 7 22.40 9.74 -10.31
N MET A 8 21.18 9.87 -9.78
CA MET A 8 20.26 8.73 -9.65
C MET A 8 19.86 8.15 -11.00
N ASN A 9 19.55 9.00 -11.97
CA ASN A 9 19.20 8.57 -13.32
C ASN A 9 20.35 7.84 -14.01
N SER A 10 21.60 8.32 -13.84
CA SER A 10 22.77 7.62 -14.35
C SER A 10 22.99 6.26 -13.70
N LYS A 11 22.82 6.14 -12.38
CA LYS A 11 22.89 4.85 -11.66
C LYS A 11 21.80 3.89 -12.14
N LEU A 12 20.59 4.38 -12.31
CA LEU A 12 19.46 3.59 -12.82
C LEU A 12 19.73 3.09 -14.25
N TYR A 13 20.20 3.98 -15.13
CA TYR A 13 20.55 3.63 -16.50
C TYR A 13 21.60 2.51 -16.55
N HIS A 14 22.70 2.65 -15.82
CA HIS A 14 23.76 1.64 -15.82
C HIS A 14 23.31 0.30 -15.22
N SER A 15 22.49 0.34 -14.18
CA SER A 15 21.95 -0.88 -13.55
C SER A 15 20.95 -1.57 -14.46
N ALA A 16 20.02 -0.82 -15.06
CA ALA A 16 19.04 -1.35 -16.00
C ALA A 16 19.70 -1.91 -17.25
N TRP A 17 20.68 -1.19 -17.83
CA TRP A 17 21.42 -1.65 -19.00
C TRP A 17 22.15 -2.96 -18.73
N LYS A 18 22.91 -3.05 -17.60
CA LYS A 18 23.61 -4.29 -17.23
C LYS A 18 22.66 -5.46 -17.02
N SER A 19 21.57 -5.21 -16.31
CA SER A 19 20.56 -6.25 -16.03
C SER A 19 19.93 -6.77 -17.32
N GLN A 20 19.49 -5.88 -18.22
CA GLN A 20 18.89 -6.26 -19.48
C GLN A 20 19.90 -6.95 -20.42
N PHE A 21 21.15 -6.47 -20.46
CA PHE A 21 22.17 -7.05 -21.30
C PHE A 21 22.49 -8.49 -20.87
N ILE A 22 22.74 -8.73 -19.55
CA ILE A 22 23.03 -10.05 -19.02
C ILE A 22 21.86 -11.00 -19.22
N SER A 23 20.65 -10.55 -18.86
CA SER A 23 19.43 -11.35 -19.03
C SER A 23 19.12 -11.64 -20.50
N GLY A 24 19.38 -10.69 -21.38
CA GLY A 24 19.17 -10.83 -22.82
C GLY A 24 20.18 -11.76 -23.50
N LEU A 25 21.40 -11.92 -22.95
CA LEU A 25 22.41 -12.83 -23.49
C LEU A 25 22.14 -14.30 -23.18
N ALA A 26 21.40 -14.60 -22.14
CA ALA A 26 21.18 -15.98 -21.69
C ALA A 26 20.59 -16.86 -22.80
N GLN A 27 19.53 -16.40 -23.47
CA GLN A 27 18.87 -17.16 -24.52
C GLN A 27 19.74 -17.35 -25.80
N PRO A 28 20.39 -16.32 -26.38
CA PRO A 28 21.33 -16.49 -27.49
C PRO A 28 22.49 -17.42 -27.18
N VAL A 29 23.09 -17.33 -25.99
CA VAL A 29 24.20 -18.21 -25.59
C VAL A 29 23.74 -19.67 -25.50
N MET A 30 22.60 -19.93 -24.88
CA MET A 30 22.05 -21.30 -24.79
C MET A 30 21.71 -21.85 -26.19
N THR A 31 21.16 -21.04 -27.09
CA THR A 31 20.89 -21.43 -28.46
C THR A 31 22.19 -21.73 -29.22
N PHE A 32 23.22 -20.92 -29.03
CA PHE A 32 24.54 -21.13 -29.65
C PHE A 32 25.17 -22.45 -29.16
N VAL A 33 25.18 -22.72 -27.88
CA VAL A 33 25.68 -23.98 -27.30
C VAL A 33 24.90 -25.18 -27.83
N GLY A 34 23.56 -25.08 -27.89
CA GLY A 34 22.72 -26.14 -28.48
C GLY A 34 23.03 -26.40 -29.97
N ASN A 35 23.28 -25.35 -30.75
CA ASN A 35 23.66 -25.48 -32.16
C ASN A 35 25.05 -26.06 -32.32
N LEU A 36 26.02 -25.77 -31.45
CA LEU A 36 27.34 -26.41 -31.46
C LEU A 36 27.20 -27.90 -31.18
N GLY A 37 26.37 -28.30 -30.22
CA GLY A 37 26.04 -29.69 -29.94
C GLY A 37 25.45 -30.40 -31.16
N TYR A 38 24.50 -29.74 -31.85
CA TYR A 38 23.91 -30.23 -33.09
C TYR A 38 24.96 -30.48 -34.17
N VAL A 39 25.85 -29.52 -34.45
CA VAL A 39 26.92 -29.63 -35.43
C VAL A 39 27.87 -30.80 -35.05
N GLY A 40 28.23 -30.93 -33.78
CA GLY A 40 29.07 -32.03 -33.29
C GLY A 40 28.44 -33.40 -33.57
N VAL A 41 27.14 -33.54 -33.27
CA VAL A 41 26.39 -34.78 -33.54
C VAL A 41 26.34 -35.10 -35.05
N VAL A 42 26.14 -34.13 -35.90
CA VAL A 42 26.09 -34.34 -37.35
C VAL A 42 27.45 -34.76 -37.89
N ILE A 43 28.53 -34.15 -37.44
CA ILE A 43 29.89 -34.47 -37.91
C ILE A 43 30.28 -35.88 -37.44
N VAL A 44 30.17 -36.14 -36.16
CA VAL A 44 30.56 -37.45 -35.57
C VAL A 44 29.64 -38.56 -36.06
N GLY A 45 28.34 -38.31 -36.08
CA GLY A 45 27.34 -39.28 -36.55
C GLY A 45 27.52 -39.60 -38.06
N GLY A 46 27.75 -38.56 -38.89
CA GLY A 46 28.04 -38.76 -40.30
C GLY A 46 29.31 -39.62 -40.55
N TYR A 47 30.35 -39.37 -39.80
CA TYR A 47 31.58 -40.16 -39.84
C TYR A 47 31.35 -41.65 -39.46
N LEU A 48 30.61 -41.88 -38.40
CA LEU A 48 30.27 -43.25 -37.93
C LEU A 48 29.35 -43.98 -38.90
N SER A 49 28.40 -43.24 -39.51
CA SER A 49 27.51 -43.81 -40.53
C SER A 49 28.24 -44.21 -41.82
N ILE A 50 29.22 -43.43 -42.27
CA ILE A 50 30.06 -43.79 -43.40
C ILE A 50 30.87 -45.04 -43.11
N LYS A 51 31.31 -45.23 -41.88
CA LYS A 51 31.97 -46.47 -41.40
C LYS A 51 31.04 -47.67 -41.25
N GLY A 52 29.73 -47.49 -41.40
CA GLY A 52 28.73 -48.55 -41.22
C GLY A 52 28.48 -48.92 -39.78
N THR A 53 28.90 -48.08 -38.80
CA THR A 53 28.76 -48.39 -37.36
C THR A 53 27.37 -48.01 -36.84
N ILE A 54 26.74 -47.01 -37.43
CA ILE A 54 25.40 -46.53 -37.08
C ILE A 54 24.59 -46.23 -38.35
N GLU A 55 23.27 -46.22 -38.22
CA GLU A 55 22.35 -45.84 -39.27
C GLU A 55 22.05 -44.32 -39.25
N VAL A 56 21.58 -43.77 -40.39
CA VAL A 56 21.18 -42.35 -40.47
C VAL A 56 20.06 -42.03 -39.51
N GLY A 57 19.17 -43.01 -39.23
CA GLY A 57 18.08 -42.87 -38.26
C GLY A 57 18.57 -42.66 -36.81
N ASP A 58 19.74 -43.22 -36.46
CA ASP A 58 20.34 -43.04 -35.14
C ASP A 58 20.82 -41.58 -34.96
N ILE A 59 21.39 -40.98 -36.01
CA ILE A 59 21.78 -39.56 -36.00
C ILE A 59 20.58 -38.66 -35.75
N GLN A 60 19.45 -38.93 -36.42
CA GLN A 60 18.22 -38.16 -36.28
C GLN A 60 17.65 -38.31 -34.86
N SER A 61 17.63 -39.53 -34.32
CA SER A 61 17.18 -39.79 -32.96
C SER A 61 18.03 -39.07 -31.92
N PHE A 62 19.37 -39.11 -32.12
CA PHE A 62 20.29 -38.43 -31.19
C PHE A 62 20.16 -36.92 -31.21
N ILE A 63 19.95 -36.30 -32.39
CA ILE A 63 19.65 -34.88 -32.52
C ILE A 63 18.39 -34.54 -31.72
N GLN A 64 17.37 -35.40 -31.80
CA GLN A 64 16.13 -35.16 -31.05
C GLN A 64 16.33 -35.26 -29.55
N TYR A 65 17.12 -36.24 -29.08
CA TYR A 65 17.48 -36.35 -27.66
C TYR A 65 18.27 -35.14 -27.16
N VAL A 66 19.23 -34.63 -27.92
CA VAL A 66 19.99 -33.43 -27.57
C VAL A 66 19.05 -32.23 -27.42
N LYS A 67 18.07 -32.03 -28.33
CA LYS A 67 17.07 -30.97 -28.24
C LYS A 67 16.18 -31.13 -27.01
N GLN A 68 15.66 -32.34 -26.78
CA GLN A 68 14.82 -32.63 -25.63
C GLN A 68 15.58 -32.47 -24.29
N PHE A 69 16.86 -32.72 -24.25
CA PHE A 69 17.69 -32.50 -23.07
C PHE A 69 18.02 -31.03 -22.82
N THR A 70 18.22 -30.26 -23.89
CA THR A 70 18.53 -28.81 -23.76
C THR A 70 17.32 -27.98 -23.34
N GLN A 71 16.11 -28.39 -23.74
CA GLN A 71 14.87 -27.66 -23.45
C GLN A 71 14.61 -27.48 -21.95
N PRO A 72 14.65 -28.51 -21.09
CA PRO A 72 14.44 -28.33 -19.65
C PRO A 72 15.52 -27.47 -18.99
N ILE A 73 16.76 -27.50 -19.49
CA ILE A 73 17.83 -26.62 -18.97
C ILE A 73 17.48 -25.14 -19.20
N GLN A 74 16.97 -24.82 -20.39
CA GLN A 74 16.48 -23.47 -20.69
C GLN A 74 15.29 -23.06 -19.79
N GLN A 75 14.36 -23.98 -19.53
CA GLN A 75 13.24 -23.75 -18.63
C GLN A 75 13.70 -23.47 -17.20
N VAL A 76 14.65 -24.23 -16.67
CA VAL A 76 15.21 -23.98 -15.33
C VAL A 76 15.86 -22.61 -15.24
N ALA A 77 16.59 -22.18 -16.27
CA ALA A 77 17.18 -20.84 -16.31
C ALA A 77 16.11 -19.72 -16.31
N GLN A 78 14.99 -19.91 -17.01
CA GLN A 78 13.87 -18.97 -17.01
C GLN A 78 13.14 -18.93 -15.65
N VAL A 79 12.92 -20.09 -15.03
CA VAL A 79 12.31 -20.19 -13.70
C VAL A 79 13.17 -19.49 -12.66
N SER A 80 14.49 -19.57 -12.74
CA SER A 80 15.40 -18.88 -11.82
C SER A 80 15.21 -17.35 -11.86
N ASN A 81 15.05 -16.77 -13.06
CA ASN A 81 14.78 -15.34 -13.20
C ASN A 81 13.39 -14.95 -12.66
N MET A 82 12.39 -15.79 -12.89
CA MET A 82 11.04 -15.58 -12.37
C MET A 82 10.98 -15.66 -10.83
N LEU A 83 11.74 -16.59 -10.24
CA LEU A 83 11.83 -16.74 -8.79
C LEU A 83 12.37 -15.46 -8.13
N GLN A 84 13.38 -14.81 -8.69
CA GLN A 84 13.93 -13.58 -8.14
C GLN A 84 12.90 -12.44 -8.10
N SER A 85 12.12 -12.28 -9.17
CA SER A 85 11.07 -11.26 -9.20
C SER A 85 9.91 -11.59 -8.25
N THR A 86 9.57 -12.89 -8.14
CA THR A 86 8.54 -13.37 -7.23
C THR A 86 8.97 -13.19 -5.77
N MET A 87 10.23 -13.45 -5.43
CA MET A 87 10.77 -13.22 -4.08
C MET A 87 10.66 -11.75 -3.67
N ALA A 88 11.02 -10.82 -4.55
CA ALA A 88 10.89 -9.39 -4.27
C ALA A 88 9.42 -8.92 -4.08
N ALA A 89 8.49 -9.54 -4.81
CA ALA A 89 7.07 -9.28 -4.62
C ALA A 89 6.55 -9.90 -3.31
N ALA A 90 6.97 -11.13 -3.01
CA ALA A 90 6.60 -11.83 -1.77
C ALA A 90 7.12 -11.09 -0.53
N GLU A 91 8.36 -10.60 -0.55
CA GLU A 91 8.94 -9.79 0.52
C GLU A 91 8.06 -8.58 0.86
N ARG A 92 7.59 -7.85 -0.15
CA ARG A 92 6.70 -6.70 0.06
C ARG A 92 5.36 -7.10 0.68
N VAL A 93 4.80 -8.23 0.26
CA VAL A 93 3.53 -8.75 0.81
C VAL A 93 3.74 -9.18 2.26
N PHE A 94 4.81 -9.92 2.55
CA PHE A 94 5.09 -10.36 3.93
C PHE A 94 5.43 -9.19 4.84
N THR A 95 6.22 -8.21 4.39
CA THR A 95 6.48 -6.99 5.17
C THR A 95 5.17 -6.30 5.55
N PHE A 96 4.21 -6.22 4.62
CA PHE A 96 2.89 -5.65 4.92
C PHE A 96 2.07 -6.50 5.91
N LEU A 97 2.14 -7.83 5.79
CA LEU A 97 1.41 -8.76 6.68
C LEU A 97 2.03 -8.87 8.08
N GLU A 98 3.32 -8.56 8.20
CA GLU A 98 4.06 -8.58 9.46
C GLU A 98 4.03 -7.22 10.21
N GLU A 99 3.42 -6.18 9.59
CA GLU A 99 3.22 -4.91 10.30
C GLU A 99 2.36 -5.12 11.55
N GLU A 100 2.73 -4.44 12.62
CA GLU A 100 1.99 -4.51 13.88
C GLU A 100 0.55 -4.00 13.70
N GLU A 101 -0.41 -4.82 14.09
CA GLU A 101 -1.81 -4.44 14.05
C GLU A 101 -2.11 -3.34 15.07
N GLU A 102 -2.96 -2.38 14.69
CA GLU A 102 -3.39 -1.34 15.60
C GLU A 102 -4.20 -1.95 16.77
N VAL A 103 -3.79 -1.66 17.99
CA VAL A 103 -4.59 -2.01 19.17
C VAL A 103 -5.81 -1.09 19.23
N LEU A 104 -6.99 -1.64 18.98
CA LEU A 104 -8.26 -0.89 18.95
C LEU A 104 -8.92 -0.77 20.32
N THR A 105 -8.63 -1.71 21.22
CA THR A 105 -9.22 -1.77 22.57
C THR A 105 -8.73 -0.64 23.46
N ALA A 106 -9.55 -0.25 24.42
CA ALA A 106 -9.21 0.72 25.44
C ALA A 106 -8.05 0.23 26.33
N GLU A 107 -7.20 1.14 26.79
CA GLU A 107 -6.17 0.85 27.79
C GLU A 107 -6.81 0.55 29.16
N TYR A 108 -7.91 1.24 29.46
CA TYR A 108 -8.73 1.08 30.67
C TYR A 108 -10.18 1.24 30.26
N HIS A 109 -11.07 0.37 30.73
CA HIS A 109 -12.50 0.49 30.42
C HIS A 109 -13.17 1.52 31.31
N THR A 110 -13.91 2.44 30.69
CA THR A 110 -14.83 3.32 31.42
C THR A 110 -16.18 2.66 31.63
N SER A 111 -16.90 3.11 32.62
CA SER A 111 -18.30 2.67 32.90
C SER A 111 -19.34 3.46 32.09
N LYS A 112 -18.92 4.52 31.38
CA LYS A 112 -19.83 5.35 30.57
C LYS A 112 -19.83 4.87 29.12
N ASN A 113 -21.03 4.84 28.52
CA ASN A 113 -21.18 4.62 27.07
C ASN A 113 -20.84 5.90 26.33
N ILE A 114 -20.20 5.73 25.15
CA ILE A 114 -19.86 6.85 24.26
C ILE A 114 -21.12 7.58 23.76
N GLU A 115 -22.27 6.91 23.73
CA GLU A 115 -23.57 7.49 23.35
C GLU A 115 -24.07 8.55 24.36
N ASP A 116 -23.57 8.56 25.58
CA ASP A 116 -23.90 9.53 26.63
C ASP A 116 -22.98 10.77 26.61
N ILE A 117 -22.10 10.89 25.59
CA ILE A 117 -21.15 11.99 25.49
C ILE A 117 -21.82 13.23 24.87
N HIS A 118 -21.71 14.36 25.57
CA HIS A 118 -22.25 15.66 25.15
C HIS A 118 -21.28 16.47 24.28
N GLY A 119 -19.98 16.12 24.26
CA GLY A 119 -18.98 16.71 23.39
C GLY A 119 -18.18 17.86 24.02
N ASN A 120 -18.05 17.89 25.34
CA ASN A 120 -17.05 18.74 26.00
C ASN A 120 -15.66 18.12 25.79
N VAL A 121 -14.71 18.89 25.23
CA VAL A 121 -13.36 18.40 24.95
C VAL A 121 -12.34 19.23 25.71
N THR A 122 -11.41 18.57 26.38
CA THR A 122 -10.28 19.22 27.06
C THR A 122 -8.98 18.61 26.57
N PHE A 123 -8.09 19.45 26.07
CA PHE A 123 -6.69 19.12 25.85
C PHE A 123 -5.91 19.63 27.07
N ASP A 124 -5.13 18.77 27.70
CA ASP A 124 -4.39 19.09 28.91
C ASP A 124 -2.89 18.80 28.70
N HIS A 125 -2.10 19.86 28.58
CA HIS A 125 -0.65 19.82 28.38
C HIS A 125 -0.17 18.87 27.28
N VAL A 126 -0.89 18.82 26.15
CA VAL A 126 -0.65 17.89 25.05
C VAL A 126 0.64 18.21 24.32
N CYS A 127 1.53 17.23 24.27
CA CYS A 127 2.74 17.24 23.43
C CYS A 127 2.65 16.10 22.41
N PHE A 128 2.98 16.40 21.15
CA PHE A 128 2.98 15.40 20.09
C PHE A 128 3.93 15.75 18.94
N GLY A 129 4.58 14.72 18.42
CA GLY A 129 5.36 14.75 17.17
C GLY A 129 5.30 13.38 16.48
N TYR A 130 5.26 13.38 15.16
CA TYR A 130 5.29 12.12 14.37
C TYR A 130 6.65 11.41 14.46
N TYR A 131 7.68 12.13 14.81
CA TYR A 131 9.03 11.61 15.01
C TYR A 131 9.56 12.09 16.37
N PRO A 132 10.37 11.29 17.07
CA PRO A 132 10.87 11.64 18.41
C PRO A 132 11.67 12.95 18.46
N ASP A 133 12.33 13.31 17.37
CA ASP A 133 13.17 14.49 17.22
C ASP A 133 12.41 15.74 16.75
N LYS A 134 11.13 15.60 16.37
CA LYS A 134 10.34 16.70 15.80
C LYS A 134 8.97 16.84 16.46
N ILE A 135 8.93 17.55 17.59
CA ILE A 135 7.70 17.88 18.28
C ILE A 135 6.93 18.99 17.53
N ILE A 136 5.66 18.73 17.21
CA ILE A 136 4.76 19.65 16.48
C ILE A 136 3.87 20.42 17.46
N LEU A 137 3.27 19.71 18.40
CA LEU A 137 2.48 20.31 19.48
C LEU A 137 3.34 20.35 20.75
N LYS A 138 3.50 21.53 21.32
CA LYS A 138 4.33 21.79 22.50
C LYS A 138 3.43 22.36 23.58
N ASP A 139 3.08 21.53 24.56
CA ASP A 139 2.33 21.96 25.75
C ASP A 139 0.98 22.63 25.39
N PHE A 140 0.22 22.00 24.48
CA PHE A 140 -1.05 22.54 24.01
C PHE A 140 -2.18 22.23 25.00
N SER A 141 -2.84 23.29 25.50
CA SER A 141 -4.01 23.18 26.38
C SER A 141 -5.17 23.99 25.81
N ALA A 142 -6.35 23.38 25.77
CA ALA A 142 -7.57 24.04 25.30
C ALA A 142 -8.81 23.37 25.92
N LYS A 143 -9.88 24.15 26.10
CA LYS A 143 -11.16 23.68 26.59
C LYS A 143 -12.28 24.10 25.64
N VAL A 144 -13.09 23.14 25.24
CA VAL A 144 -14.22 23.32 24.33
C VAL A 144 -15.47 22.78 25.03
N SER A 145 -16.54 23.57 25.04
CA SER A 145 -17.81 23.16 25.61
C SER A 145 -18.79 22.68 24.55
N GLU A 146 -19.77 21.91 24.95
CA GLU A 146 -20.87 21.44 24.10
C GLU A 146 -21.45 22.55 23.23
N GLY A 147 -21.70 22.26 21.95
CA GLY A 147 -22.31 23.20 20.99
C GLY A 147 -21.39 24.32 20.47
N GLN A 148 -20.17 24.42 20.98
CA GLN A 148 -19.23 25.45 20.49
C GLN A 148 -18.72 25.14 19.08
N LYS A 149 -18.62 26.20 18.26
CA LYS A 149 -17.92 26.17 16.97
C LYS A 149 -16.51 26.73 17.14
N ILE A 150 -15.50 25.90 16.93
CA ILE A 150 -14.09 26.26 17.11
C ILE A 150 -13.40 26.37 15.75
N ALA A 151 -12.72 27.49 15.53
CA ALA A 151 -11.83 27.66 14.38
C ALA A 151 -10.36 27.47 14.83
N ILE A 152 -9.68 26.49 14.26
CA ILE A 152 -8.26 26.27 14.48
C ILE A 152 -7.49 26.98 13.37
N VAL A 153 -6.78 28.06 13.72
CA VAL A 153 -6.05 28.91 12.76
C VAL A 153 -4.54 28.82 12.98
N GLY A 154 -3.77 29.00 11.93
CA GLY A 154 -2.32 28.98 11.98
C GLY A 154 -1.69 28.71 10.61
N PRO A 155 -0.38 28.92 10.44
CA PRO A 155 0.32 28.64 9.20
C PRO A 155 0.29 27.16 8.82
N THR A 156 0.64 26.85 7.58
CA THR A 156 0.79 25.46 7.12
C THR A 156 1.88 24.76 7.96
N GLY A 157 1.60 23.55 8.41
CA GLY A 157 2.52 22.79 9.27
C GLY A 157 2.39 23.10 10.78
N ALA A 158 1.52 24.01 11.21
CA ALA A 158 1.31 24.35 12.63
C ALA A 158 0.58 23.27 13.45
N GLY A 159 0.27 22.11 12.89
CA GLY A 159 -0.38 21.01 13.64
C GLY A 159 -1.91 21.05 13.67
N LYS A 160 -2.58 21.90 12.87
CA LYS A 160 -4.06 22.00 12.88
C LYS A 160 -4.76 20.68 12.64
N THR A 161 -4.41 19.99 11.58
CA THR A 161 -4.96 18.65 11.26
C THR A 161 -4.50 17.59 12.27
N THR A 162 -3.33 17.78 12.85
CA THR A 162 -2.79 16.89 13.89
C THR A 162 -3.68 16.90 15.14
N LEU A 163 -4.17 18.05 15.58
CA LEU A 163 -5.10 18.14 16.72
C LEU A 163 -6.36 17.29 16.51
N VAL A 164 -6.96 17.36 15.32
CA VAL A 164 -8.14 16.55 14.98
C VAL A 164 -7.80 15.05 14.99
N LYS A 165 -6.65 14.68 14.41
CA LYS A 165 -6.19 13.28 14.39
C LYS A 165 -5.91 12.72 15.78
N LEU A 166 -5.39 13.54 16.70
CA LEU A 166 -5.15 13.15 18.08
C LEU A 166 -6.45 12.97 18.86
N LEU A 167 -7.43 13.86 18.66
CA LEU A 167 -8.75 13.75 19.27
C LEU A 167 -9.44 12.44 18.87
N MET A 168 -9.30 12.01 17.62
CA MET A 168 -9.84 10.74 17.10
C MET A 168 -8.92 9.52 17.39
N ARG A 169 -7.87 9.68 18.19
CA ARG A 169 -6.89 8.64 18.50
C ARG A 169 -6.32 7.90 17.30
N PHE A 170 -6.03 8.62 16.21
CA PHE A 170 -5.21 8.05 15.11
C PHE A 170 -3.72 7.95 15.49
N TYR A 171 -3.30 8.67 16.52
CA TYR A 171 -1.97 8.63 17.09
C TYR A 171 -2.05 8.77 18.60
N ASP A 172 -1.14 8.12 19.33
CA ASP A 172 -0.98 8.29 20.74
C ASP A 172 -0.10 9.51 21.06
N LEU A 173 -0.36 10.15 22.22
CA LEU A 173 0.35 11.34 22.65
C LEU A 173 1.77 10.99 23.13
N ASN A 174 2.73 11.91 22.93
CA ASN A 174 4.03 11.82 23.61
C ASN A 174 3.89 12.14 25.09
N SER A 175 3.07 13.14 25.46
CA SER A 175 2.70 13.46 26.85
C SER A 175 1.44 14.31 26.89
N GLY A 176 0.85 14.45 28.08
CA GLY A 176 -0.43 15.11 28.29
C GLY A 176 -1.62 14.17 28.05
N ASP A 177 -2.82 14.70 28.17
CA ASP A 177 -4.05 13.94 28.06
C ASP A 177 -5.13 14.69 27.28
N ILE A 178 -6.06 13.93 26.69
CA ILE A 178 -7.27 14.46 26.06
C ILE A 178 -8.47 13.85 26.76
N TYR A 179 -9.43 14.68 27.11
CA TYR A 179 -10.64 14.24 27.79
C TYR A 179 -11.88 14.59 26.96
N MET A 180 -12.85 13.67 26.93
CA MET A 180 -14.21 13.87 26.42
C MET A 180 -15.18 13.75 27.60
N ASP A 181 -15.93 14.82 27.90
CA ASP A 181 -16.82 14.94 29.08
C ASP A 181 -16.15 14.52 30.39
N GLY A 182 -14.87 14.85 30.53
CA GLY A 182 -14.06 14.54 31.73
C GLY A 182 -13.50 13.13 31.80
N ILE A 183 -13.75 12.29 30.79
CA ILE A 183 -13.21 10.94 30.68
C ILE A 183 -12.01 10.98 29.73
N ASN A 184 -10.89 10.35 30.09
CA ASN A 184 -9.73 10.27 29.22
C ASN A 184 -10.08 9.46 27.98
N VAL A 185 -9.71 9.96 26.79
CA VAL A 185 -9.97 9.26 25.52
C VAL A 185 -9.35 7.87 25.46
N LYS A 186 -8.35 7.58 26.28
CA LYS A 186 -7.74 6.25 26.39
C LYS A 186 -8.64 5.20 27.07
N GLU A 187 -9.69 5.64 27.76
CA GLU A 187 -10.66 4.78 28.42
C GLU A 187 -11.76 4.25 27.49
N PHE A 188 -11.82 4.75 26.25
CA PHE A 188 -12.74 4.29 25.23
C PHE A 188 -12.01 3.45 24.19
N ASP A 189 -12.71 2.53 23.55
CA ASP A 189 -12.21 1.86 22.37
C ASP A 189 -12.03 2.86 21.21
N LYS A 190 -10.97 2.71 20.43
CA LYS A 190 -10.68 3.63 19.33
C LYS A 190 -11.81 3.67 18.29
N GLU A 191 -12.49 2.54 18.09
CA GLU A 191 -13.63 2.43 17.19
C GLU A 191 -14.83 3.25 17.69
N GLU A 192 -15.14 3.16 18.99
CA GLU A 192 -16.21 3.95 19.61
C GLU A 192 -15.96 5.45 19.48
N ILE A 193 -14.72 5.90 19.77
CA ILE A 193 -14.36 7.31 19.60
C ILE A 193 -14.55 7.72 18.13
N ARG A 194 -14.01 6.98 17.19
CA ARG A 194 -14.06 7.33 15.76
C ARG A 194 -15.48 7.38 15.24
N ASN A 195 -16.35 6.50 15.71
CA ASN A 195 -17.77 6.47 15.34
C ASN A 195 -18.56 7.67 15.91
N SER A 196 -18.07 8.30 17.00
CA SER A 196 -18.70 9.52 17.55
C SER A 196 -18.39 10.80 16.76
N PHE A 197 -17.46 10.76 15.81
CA PHE A 197 -17.05 11.91 14.99
C PHE A 197 -17.48 11.79 13.54
N GLY A 198 -18.03 12.88 12.99
CA GLY A 198 -18.16 13.05 11.55
C GLY A 198 -16.97 13.84 11.01
N MET A 199 -16.09 13.19 10.24
CA MET A 199 -14.91 13.84 9.66
C MET A 199 -15.13 14.24 8.20
N VAL A 200 -14.93 15.53 7.89
CA VAL A 200 -14.90 16.03 6.52
C VAL A 200 -13.45 16.28 6.13
N LEU A 201 -12.95 15.50 5.17
CA LEU A 201 -11.57 15.61 4.68
C LEU A 201 -11.45 16.74 3.65
N GLN A 202 -10.26 17.33 3.55
CA GLN A 202 -9.94 18.33 2.54
C GLN A 202 -9.90 17.70 1.14
N ASP A 203 -9.29 16.52 1.02
CA ASP A 203 -9.25 15.72 -0.21
C ASP A 203 -10.34 14.64 -0.11
N THR A 204 -11.46 14.87 -0.79
CA THR A 204 -12.58 13.93 -0.81
C THR A 204 -12.35 12.85 -1.87
N TRP A 205 -12.62 11.62 -1.51
CA TRP A 205 -12.61 10.49 -2.42
C TRP A 205 -14.03 10.12 -2.81
N LEU A 206 -14.27 9.88 -4.10
CA LEU A 206 -15.55 9.38 -4.60
C LEU A 206 -15.34 8.01 -5.24
N PHE A 207 -16.16 7.06 -4.84
CA PHE A 207 -16.21 5.75 -5.48
C PHE A 207 -16.93 5.84 -6.82
N LYS A 208 -16.53 4.95 -7.75
CA LYS A 208 -17.24 4.82 -9.03
C LYS A 208 -18.66 4.31 -8.79
N GLY A 209 -19.65 5.16 -9.06
CA GLY A 209 -21.06 4.88 -8.84
C GLY A 209 -21.88 6.15 -8.86
N THR A 210 -23.11 6.09 -8.39
CA THR A 210 -24.00 7.23 -8.28
C THR A 210 -23.66 8.10 -7.06
N ILE A 211 -24.11 9.35 -7.06
CA ILE A 211 -24.00 10.24 -5.88
C ILE A 211 -24.76 9.63 -4.69
N MET A 212 -25.92 9.04 -4.94
CA MET A 212 -26.73 8.34 -3.93
C MET A 212 -25.94 7.25 -3.22
N GLU A 213 -25.25 6.37 -3.98
CA GLU A 213 -24.41 5.31 -3.44
C GLU A 213 -23.22 5.86 -2.66
N ASN A 214 -22.59 6.93 -3.12
CA ASN A 214 -21.49 7.57 -2.42
C ASN A 214 -21.94 8.19 -1.08
N ILE A 215 -23.12 8.79 -0.99
CA ILE A 215 -23.67 9.29 0.28
C ILE A 215 -24.04 8.13 1.19
N ARG A 216 -24.68 7.06 0.64
CA ARG A 216 -25.07 5.85 1.39
C ARG A 216 -23.89 5.09 1.94
N TYR A 217 -22.67 5.31 1.42
CA TYR A 217 -21.46 4.64 1.91
C TYR A 217 -21.23 4.86 3.42
N GLY A 218 -21.67 5.99 3.97
CA GLY A 218 -21.60 6.25 5.42
C GLY A 218 -22.50 5.35 6.27
N ARG A 219 -23.60 4.80 5.69
CA ARG A 219 -24.50 3.81 6.30
C ARG A 219 -25.16 3.02 5.18
N LEU A 220 -24.67 1.81 4.93
CA LEU A 220 -25.04 1.00 3.77
C LEU A 220 -26.52 0.55 3.74
N ASP A 221 -27.17 0.47 4.88
CA ASP A 221 -28.57 0.12 5.08
C ASP A 221 -29.55 1.33 5.04
N ALA A 222 -29.03 2.54 4.81
CA ALA A 222 -29.86 3.75 4.74
C ALA A 222 -30.82 3.69 3.55
N THR A 223 -32.07 4.13 3.79
CA THR A 223 -33.08 4.26 2.72
C THR A 223 -32.79 5.45 1.81
N ASP A 224 -33.42 5.49 0.63
CA ASP A 224 -33.26 6.63 -0.29
C ASP A 224 -33.72 7.95 0.33
N GLU A 225 -34.81 7.92 1.12
CA GLU A 225 -35.34 9.05 1.82
C GLU A 225 -34.36 9.61 2.86
N GLU A 226 -33.69 8.73 3.60
CA GLU A 226 -32.65 9.12 4.58
C GLU A 226 -31.43 9.73 3.89
N VAL A 227 -30.99 9.16 2.76
CA VAL A 227 -29.90 9.71 1.96
C VAL A 227 -30.25 11.11 1.43
N ILE A 228 -31.48 11.30 0.93
CA ILE A 228 -31.96 12.61 0.47
C ILE A 228 -32.07 13.59 1.66
N ALA A 229 -32.53 13.15 2.81
CA ALA A 229 -32.59 13.97 4.02
C ALA A 229 -31.20 14.42 4.47
N ALA A 230 -30.21 13.54 4.45
CA ALA A 230 -28.82 13.86 4.74
C ALA A 230 -28.24 14.88 3.74
N ALA A 231 -28.50 14.69 2.45
CA ALA A 231 -28.07 15.63 1.41
C ALA A 231 -28.71 17.03 1.58
N LYS A 232 -29.98 17.09 2.01
CA LYS A 232 -30.67 18.35 2.34
C LYS A 232 -30.05 19.01 3.58
N ALA A 233 -29.78 18.26 4.62
CA ALA A 233 -29.14 18.76 5.84
C ALA A 233 -27.74 19.33 5.57
N ALA A 234 -26.99 18.71 4.64
CA ALA A 234 -25.69 19.19 4.18
C ALA A 234 -25.78 20.33 3.14
N HIS A 235 -26.97 20.83 2.80
CA HIS A 235 -27.21 21.80 1.74
C HIS A 235 -26.68 21.39 0.34
N ALA A 236 -26.46 20.11 0.12
CA ALA A 236 -25.95 19.54 -1.16
C ALA A 236 -27.09 19.16 -2.12
N HIS A 237 -28.30 18.91 -1.63
CA HIS A 237 -29.40 18.35 -2.42
C HIS A 237 -29.76 19.20 -3.64
N HIS A 238 -29.84 20.52 -3.49
CA HIS A 238 -30.15 21.42 -4.61
C HIS A 238 -29.07 21.38 -5.69
N PHE A 239 -27.80 21.38 -5.29
CA PHE A 239 -26.66 21.25 -6.21
C PHE A 239 -26.72 19.92 -6.96
N ILE A 240 -26.99 18.81 -6.26
CA ILE A 240 -27.09 17.47 -6.87
C ILE A 240 -28.18 17.45 -7.96
N GLN A 241 -29.33 18.08 -7.72
CA GLN A 241 -30.43 18.14 -8.69
C GLN A 241 -30.12 18.97 -9.94
N THR A 242 -29.10 19.82 -9.92
CA THR A 242 -28.66 20.63 -11.07
C THR A 242 -27.66 19.91 -11.96
N LEU A 243 -27.16 18.75 -11.53
CA LEU A 243 -26.23 17.93 -12.31
C LEU A 243 -26.98 17.16 -13.40
N PRO A 244 -26.34 16.92 -14.56
CA PRO A 244 -26.92 16.15 -15.67
C PRO A 244 -27.10 14.67 -15.32
#